data_bf83a1202ac1a60bfa6b1a6d8537208d
#
_entry.id   bf83a1202ac1a60bfa6b1a6d8537208d
#
_cell.length_a   1.000
_cell.length_b   1.000
_cell.length_c   1.000
_cell.angle_alpha   90.00
_cell.angle_beta   90.00
_cell.angle_gamma   90.00
#
_symmetry.space_group_name_H-M   'P 1'
#
loop_
_entity.id
_entity.type
_entity.pdbx_description
1 polymer ?
#
loop_
_entity_poly.entity_id
_entity_poly.type
_entity_poly.pdbx_seq_one_letter_code
_entity_poly.pdbx_strand_id
1 'polypeptide(L)'
;MNPIARIVLIVVYSILGLAATGRATVQILEKFSEAPVAYTVSAISAAIYILVAVALWRGWHTVALVGTSIELVGVLTVGTLGYVDADLWPDETVWTGYGSGYGWVPVLLPLVALYFLLAGRRSGENAA
;
A
#
# COMPACT_ATOMS: atom_id res chain seq x y z
N MET A 1 11.52 0.45 16.44
CA MET A 1 10.05 0.60 16.36
C MET A 1 9.42 -0.11 17.54
N ASN A 2 8.34 0.45 18.08
CA ASN A 2 7.55 -0.18 19.14
C ASN A 2 7.12 -1.59 18.70
N PRO A 3 7.35 -2.65 19.51
CA PRO A 3 7.00 -4.02 19.12
C PRO A 3 5.51 -4.21 18.80
N ILE A 4 4.63 -3.56 19.54
CA ILE A 4 3.19 -3.66 19.30
C ILE A 4 2.82 -2.98 17.99
N ALA A 5 3.34 -1.79 17.74
CA ALA A 5 3.12 -1.08 16.48
C ALA A 5 3.62 -1.89 15.28
N ARG A 6 4.77 -2.51 15.41
CA ARG A 6 5.34 -3.36 14.36
C ARG A 6 4.42 -4.53 14.02
N ILE A 7 3.91 -5.22 15.04
CA ILE A 7 3.00 -6.36 14.84
C ILE A 7 1.71 -5.90 14.18
N VAL A 8 1.12 -4.80 14.66
CA VAL A 8 -0.12 -4.26 14.08
C VAL A 8 0.09 -3.87 12.62
N LEU A 9 1.19 -3.19 12.30
CA LEU A 9 1.51 -2.82 10.92
C LEU A 9 1.70 -4.04 10.02
N ILE A 10 2.41 -5.07 10.49
CA ILE A 10 2.58 -6.32 9.74
C ILE A 10 1.23 -6.96 9.44
N VAL A 11 0.35 -7.03 10.43
CA VAL A 11 -0.98 -7.63 10.25
C VAL A 11 -1.79 -6.84 9.24
N VAL A 12 -1.85 -5.52 9.36
CA VAL A 12 -2.65 -4.69 8.46
C VAL A 12 -2.10 -4.74 7.04
N TYR A 13 -0.78 -4.63 6.85
CA TYR A 13 -0.17 -4.75 5.53
C TYR A 13 -0.40 -6.13 4.92
N SER A 14 -0.36 -7.19 5.72
CA SER A 14 -0.64 -8.55 5.26
C SER A 14 -2.08 -8.70 4.78
N ILE A 15 -3.03 -8.15 5.53
CA ILE A 15 -4.45 -8.18 5.15
C ILE A 15 -4.68 -7.39 3.86
N LEU A 16 -4.12 -6.18 3.75
CA LEU A 16 -4.23 -5.40 2.52
C LEU A 16 -3.56 -6.10 1.34
N GLY A 17 -2.40 -6.71 1.56
CA GLY A 17 -1.70 -7.47 0.54
C GLY A 17 -2.51 -8.64 0.01
N LEU A 18 -3.13 -9.40 0.90
CA LEU A 18 -4.00 -10.51 0.51
C LEU A 18 -5.24 -10.02 -0.23
N ALA A 19 -5.89 -8.98 0.29
CA ALA A 19 -7.08 -8.42 -0.34
C ALA A 19 -6.76 -7.84 -1.72
N ALA A 20 -5.67 -7.08 -1.84
CA ALA A 20 -5.25 -6.49 -3.11
C ALA A 20 -4.81 -7.56 -4.11
N THR A 21 -4.15 -8.62 -3.66
CA THR A 21 -3.75 -9.74 -4.51
C THR A 21 -4.96 -10.47 -5.07
N GLY A 22 -5.95 -10.76 -4.23
CA GLY A 22 -7.18 -11.39 -4.66
C GLY A 22 -7.92 -10.56 -5.68
N ARG A 23 -8.06 -9.26 -5.41
CA ARG A 23 -8.72 -8.33 -6.33
C ARG A 23 -7.97 -8.22 -7.66
N ALA A 24 -6.66 -8.02 -7.63
CA ALA A 24 -5.85 -7.90 -8.84
C ALA A 24 -5.90 -9.17 -9.67
N THR A 25 -5.84 -10.33 -9.05
CA THR A 25 -5.91 -11.62 -9.74
C THR A 25 -7.21 -11.76 -10.50
N VAL A 26 -8.34 -11.51 -9.85
CA VAL A 26 -9.66 -11.61 -10.48
C VAL A 26 -9.78 -10.60 -11.63
N GLN A 27 -9.41 -9.34 -11.40
CA GLN A 27 -9.51 -8.29 -12.41
C GLN A 27 -8.64 -8.59 -13.64
N ILE A 28 -7.40 -9.02 -13.44
CA ILE A 28 -6.48 -9.29 -14.54
C ILE A 28 -6.90 -10.52 -15.33
N LEU A 29 -7.27 -11.61 -14.66
CA LEU A 29 -7.64 -12.85 -15.34
C LEU A 29 -8.96 -12.74 -16.08
N GLU A 30 -9.93 -11.99 -15.57
CA GLU A 30 -11.27 -11.97 -16.13
C GLU A 30 -11.58 -10.74 -16.99
N LYS A 31 -10.95 -9.58 -16.68
CA LYS A 31 -11.39 -8.29 -17.22
C LYS A 31 -10.25 -7.37 -17.64
N PHE A 32 -9.04 -7.86 -17.85
CA PHE A 32 -7.88 -6.98 -18.04
C PHE A 32 -8.09 -5.92 -19.11
N SER A 33 -8.71 -6.29 -20.23
CA SER A 33 -8.93 -5.37 -21.35
C SER A 33 -9.91 -4.22 -21.02
N GLU A 34 -10.71 -4.34 -19.98
CA GLU A 34 -11.70 -3.32 -19.60
C GLU A 34 -11.06 -2.13 -18.88
N ALA A 35 -10.03 -2.38 -18.06
CA ALA A 35 -9.39 -1.32 -17.30
C ALA A 35 -7.90 -1.66 -17.03
N PRO A 36 -7.05 -1.74 -18.07
CA PRO A 36 -5.67 -2.23 -17.91
C PRO A 36 -4.83 -1.38 -16.96
N VAL A 37 -5.01 -0.07 -16.95
CA VAL A 37 -4.27 0.82 -16.04
C VAL A 37 -4.67 0.56 -14.59
N ALA A 38 -5.98 0.53 -14.30
CA ALA A 38 -6.49 0.30 -12.96
C ALA A 38 -6.05 -1.06 -12.42
N TYR A 39 -6.13 -2.10 -13.24
CA TYR A 39 -5.79 -3.46 -12.82
C TYR A 39 -4.28 -3.65 -12.63
N THR A 40 -3.48 -2.99 -13.46
CA THR A 40 -2.02 -2.98 -13.28
C THR A 40 -1.64 -2.28 -11.98
N VAL A 41 -2.26 -1.16 -11.67
CA VAL A 41 -2.05 -0.44 -10.40
C VAL A 41 -2.44 -1.31 -9.21
N SER A 42 -3.54 -2.06 -9.32
CA SER A 42 -3.95 -3.00 -8.26
C SER A 42 -2.87 -4.07 -8.02
N ALA A 43 -2.28 -4.62 -9.07
CA ALA A 43 -1.21 -5.61 -8.95
C ALA A 43 0.05 -5.00 -8.30
N ILE A 44 0.42 -3.79 -8.68
CA ILE A 44 1.56 -3.09 -8.10
C ILE A 44 1.32 -2.81 -6.62
N SER A 45 0.12 -2.35 -6.25
CA SER A 45 -0.20 -2.10 -4.84
C SER A 45 -0.12 -3.36 -4.00
N ALA A 46 -0.62 -4.49 -4.53
CA ALA A 46 -0.52 -5.78 -3.87
C ALA A 46 0.94 -6.17 -3.59
N ALA A 47 1.80 -6.01 -4.59
CA ALA A 47 3.23 -6.31 -4.45
C ALA A 47 3.89 -5.43 -3.39
N ILE A 48 3.57 -4.14 -3.36
CA ILE A 48 4.10 -3.20 -2.38
C ILE A 48 3.65 -3.57 -0.96
N TYR A 49 2.38 -3.87 -0.76
CA TYR A 49 1.86 -4.26 0.56
C TYR A 49 2.54 -5.51 1.09
N ILE A 50 2.70 -6.52 0.25
CA ILE A 50 3.39 -7.76 0.64
C ILE A 50 4.86 -7.49 0.96
N LEU A 51 5.53 -6.70 0.13
CA LEU A 51 6.92 -6.35 0.34
C LEU A 51 7.12 -5.60 1.67
N VAL A 52 6.27 -4.63 1.97
CA VAL A 52 6.35 -3.87 3.23
C VAL A 52 6.07 -4.79 4.43
N ALA A 53 5.08 -5.68 4.34
CA ALA A 53 4.80 -6.64 5.39
C ALA A 53 6.02 -7.53 5.69
N VAL A 54 6.65 -8.06 4.64
CA VAL A 54 7.85 -8.89 4.77
C VAL A 54 9.01 -8.08 5.33
N ALA A 55 9.21 -6.87 4.83
CA ALA A 55 10.29 -5.99 5.29
C ALA A 55 10.16 -5.65 6.79
N LEU A 56 8.95 -5.36 7.25
CA LEU A 56 8.68 -5.10 8.67
C LEU A 56 8.93 -6.35 9.51
N TRP A 57 8.54 -7.51 9.01
CA TRP A 57 8.75 -8.78 9.71
C TRP A 57 10.23 -9.15 9.80
N ARG A 58 10.97 -8.95 8.71
CA ARG A 58 12.39 -9.30 8.62
C ARG A 58 13.32 -8.22 9.19
N GLY A 59 12.80 -7.07 9.55
CA GLY A 59 13.60 -5.96 10.03
C GLY A 59 14.36 -5.22 8.93
N TRP A 60 13.91 -5.28 7.71
CA TRP A 60 14.51 -4.56 6.58
C TRP A 60 14.03 -3.11 6.58
N HIS A 61 14.65 -2.30 7.43
CA HIS A 61 14.20 -0.92 7.67
C HIS A 61 14.16 -0.08 6.40
N THR A 62 15.22 -0.09 5.61
CA THR A 62 15.32 0.72 4.39
C THR A 62 14.26 0.28 3.36
N VAL A 63 14.06 -1.02 3.18
CA VAL A 63 13.05 -1.54 2.25
C VAL A 63 11.65 -1.14 2.72
N ALA A 64 11.37 -1.25 4.01
CA ALA A 64 10.08 -0.83 4.57
C ALA A 64 9.87 0.67 4.37
N LEU A 65 10.88 1.49 4.61
CA LEU A 65 10.79 2.94 4.45
C LEU A 65 10.55 3.33 2.99
N VAL A 66 11.30 2.76 2.06
CA VAL A 66 11.14 3.04 0.62
C VAL A 66 9.79 2.55 0.12
N GLY A 67 9.40 1.32 0.47
CA GLY A 67 8.11 0.76 0.06
C GLY A 67 6.92 1.57 0.58
N THR A 68 6.97 1.99 1.83
CA THR A 68 5.94 2.82 2.44
C THR A 68 5.88 4.21 1.78
N SER A 69 7.01 4.79 1.43
CA SER A 69 7.07 6.08 0.74
C SER A 69 6.47 5.98 -0.67
N ILE A 70 6.79 4.92 -1.40
CA ILE A 70 6.22 4.67 -2.73
C ILE A 70 4.70 4.47 -2.61
N GLU A 71 4.25 3.75 -1.62
CA GLU A 71 2.83 3.53 -1.35
C GLU A 71 2.10 4.87 -1.12
N LEU A 72 2.67 5.75 -0.30
CA LEU A 72 2.06 7.04 -0.02
C LEU A 72 1.94 7.88 -1.30
N VAL A 73 3.01 7.96 -2.09
CA VAL A 73 2.99 8.65 -3.38
C VAL A 73 1.94 8.03 -4.30
N GLY A 74 1.88 6.70 -4.33
CA GLY A 74 0.92 5.98 -5.17
C GLY A 74 -0.52 6.26 -4.80
N VAL A 75 -0.87 6.16 -3.52
CA VAL A 75 -2.26 6.39 -3.08
C VAL A 75 -2.70 7.84 -3.29
N LEU A 76 -1.80 8.79 -3.07
CA LEU A 76 -2.10 10.21 -3.33
C LEU A 76 -2.26 10.48 -4.82
N THR A 77 -1.39 9.92 -5.65
CA THR A 77 -1.44 10.08 -7.11
C THR A 77 -2.71 9.46 -7.68
N VAL A 78 -2.98 8.21 -7.37
CA VAL A 78 -4.15 7.49 -7.88
C VAL A 78 -5.44 8.12 -7.36
N GLY A 79 -5.47 8.50 -6.09
CA GLY A 79 -6.63 9.17 -5.51
C GLY A 79 -6.94 10.48 -6.24
N THR A 80 -5.93 11.29 -6.52
CA THR A 80 -6.09 12.55 -7.23
C THR A 80 -6.49 12.33 -8.69
N LEU A 81 -5.83 11.41 -9.40
CA LEU A 81 -6.15 11.12 -10.80
C LEU A 81 -7.57 10.60 -10.97
N GLY A 82 -8.09 9.87 -10.00
CA GLY A 82 -9.47 9.41 -10.03
C GLY A 82 -10.50 10.54 -10.08
N TYR A 83 -10.17 11.70 -9.51
CA TYR A 83 -11.05 12.87 -9.56
C TYR A 83 -10.79 13.74 -10.80
N VAL A 84 -9.55 13.79 -11.29
CA VAL A 84 -9.16 14.66 -12.40
C VAL A 84 -9.43 14.01 -13.76
N ASP A 85 -9.20 12.71 -13.88
CA ASP A 85 -9.36 11.95 -15.12
C ASP A 85 -10.05 10.61 -14.83
N ALA A 86 -11.36 10.67 -14.62
CA ALA A 86 -12.16 9.50 -14.30
C ALA A 86 -12.17 8.45 -15.42
N ASP A 87 -12.00 8.86 -16.68
CA ASP A 87 -12.00 7.95 -17.83
C ASP A 87 -10.81 6.98 -17.82
N LEU A 88 -9.70 7.37 -17.19
CA LEU A 88 -8.53 6.52 -17.04
C LEU A 88 -8.81 5.34 -16.09
N TRP A 89 -9.81 5.48 -15.21
CA TRP A 89 -10.13 4.55 -14.13
C TRP A 89 -11.56 4.01 -14.26
N PRO A 90 -11.87 3.24 -15.33
CA PRO A 90 -13.22 2.69 -15.49
C PRO A 90 -13.59 1.66 -14.42
N ASP A 91 -12.63 1.17 -13.65
CA ASP A 91 -12.86 0.30 -12.51
C ASP A 91 -12.01 0.79 -11.32
N GLU A 92 -12.37 0.36 -10.12
CA GLU A 92 -11.70 0.80 -8.89
C GLU A 92 -10.44 0.00 -8.60
N THR A 93 -9.48 0.65 -7.95
CA THR A 93 -8.29 0.04 -7.36
C THR A 93 -8.36 0.19 -5.83
N VAL A 94 -7.39 -0.41 -5.14
CA VAL A 94 -7.25 -0.23 -3.68
C VAL A 94 -7.01 1.24 -3.32
N TRP A 95 -6.38 2.01 -4.23
CA TRP A 95 -6.00 3.40 -4.00
C TRP A 95 -7.02 4.42 -4.52
N THR A 96 -8.05 3.98 -5.20
CA THR A 96 -9.10 4.86 -5.71
C THR A 96 -9.75 5.64 -4.57
N GLY A 97 -9.92 6.95 -4.75
CA GLY A 97 -10.47 7.81 -3.71
C GLY A 97 -9.63 7.82 -2.44
N TYR A 98 -8.30 7.72 -2.55
CA TYR A 98 -7.36 7.64 -1.44
C TYR A 98 -7.59 6.42 -0.54
N GLY A 99 -8.15 5.37 -1.10
CA GLY A 99 -8.45 4.15 -0.38
C GLY A 99 -9.81 4.16 0.33
N SER A 100 -10.74 5.03 -0.09
CA SER A 100 -12.06 5.14 0.57
C SER A 100 -12.84 3.83 0.60
N GLY A 101 -12.68 2.96 -0.40
CA GLY A 101 -13.31 1.65 -0.43
C GLY A 101 -12.76 0.67 0.61
N TYR A 102 -11.66 1.00 1.26
CA TYR A 102 -11.03 0.20 2.32
C TYR A 102 -10.91 0.99 3.62
N GLY A 103 -11.91 1.85 3.90
CA GLY A 103 -11.98 2.60 5.14
C GLY A 103 -10.87 3.63 5.31
N TRP A 104 -10.32 4.16 4.22
CA TRP A 104 -9.20 5.12 4.19
C TRP A 104 -7.88 4.54 4.71
N VAL A 105 -7.84 3.24 4.98
CA VAL A 105 -6.62 2.57 5.46
C VAL A 105 -5.44 2.75 4.49
N PRO A 106 -5.61 2.62 3.16
CA PRO A 106 -4.50 2.81 2.23
C PRO A 106 -3.81 4.16 2.29
N VAL A 107 -4.48 5.25 2.68
CA VAL A 107 -3.84 6.55 2.86
C VAL A 107 -3.33 6.75 4.29
N LEU A 108 -4.06 6.24 5.28
CA LEU A 108 -3.67 6.38 6.68
C LEU A 108 -2.50 5.48 7.06
N LEU A 109 -2.46 4.27 6.53
CA LEU A 109 -1.45 3.27 6.88
C LEU A 109 -0.01 3.72 6.60
N PRO A 110 0.32 4.25 5.41
CA PRO A 110 1.69 4.71 5.17
C PRO A 110 2.08 5.91 6.04
N LEU A 111 1.12 6.77 6.40
CA LEU A 111 1.40 7.89 7.31
C LEU A 111 1.79 7.37 8.69
N VAL A 112 1.06 6.40 9.22
CA VAL A 112 1.36 5.78 10.52
C VAL A 112 2.67 5.01 10.44
N ALA A 113 2.87 4.23 9.40
CA ALA A 113 4.09 3.45 9.22
C ALA A 113 5.33 4.34 9.11
N LEU A 114 5.25 5.42 8.35
CA LEU A 114 6.34 6.39 8.24
C LEU A 114 6.66 7.03 9.58
N TYR A 115 5.65 7.37 10.35
CA TYR A 115 5.86 7.92 11.69
C TYR A 115 6.71 6.99 12.54
N PHE A 116 6.34 5.72 12.64
CA PHE A 116 7.09 4.76 13.45
C PHE A 116 8.45 4.43 12.87
N LEU A 117 8.59 4.33 11.55
CA LEU A 117 9.87 4.04 10.91
C LEU A 117 10.87 5.19 11.11
N LEU A 118 10.42 6.43 10.94
CA LEU A 118 11.27 7.60 11.12
C LEU A 118 11.57 7.87 12.60
N ALA A 119 10.61 7.66 13.49
CA ALA A 119 10.82 7.81 14.92
C ALA A 119 11.83 6.77 15.45
N GLY A 120 11.70 5.52 15.01
CA GLY A 120 12.65 4.47 15.35
C GLY A 120 14.05 4.76 14.82
N ARG A 121 14.16 5.30 13.61
CA ARG A 121 15.44 5.69 13.02
C ARG A 121 16.10 6.83 13.81
N ARG A 122 15.30 7.82 14.26
CA ARG A 122 15.81 8.93 15.07
C ARG A 122 16.32 8.45 16.42
N SER A 123 15.66 7.50 17.06
CA SER A 123 16.08 6.94 18.34
C SER A 123 17.15 5.86 18.20
N GLY A 124 17.48 5.43 16.98
CA GLY A 124 18.42 4.35 16.73
C GLY A 124 17.84 2.95 16.93
N GLU A 125 16.54 2.83 17.17
CA GLU A 125 15.88 1.54 17.40
C GLU A 125 15.95 0.60 16.21
N ASN A 126 16.00 1.14 15.00
CA ASN A 126 15.97 0.39 13.76
C ASN A 126 17.24 0.64 12.93
N ALA A 127 18.38 0.61 13.56
CA ALA A 127 19.66 0.87 12.92
C ALA A 127 20.14 -0.26 11.99
N ALA A 128 19.29 -1.16 11.60
CA ALA A 128 19.65 -2.29 10.73
C ALA A 128 19.75 -1.88 9.26
#